data_c6a030159fccf1fa628eed5bbbaaf323
#
_entry.id   c6a030159fccf1fa628eed5bbbaaf323
#
_cell.length_a   1.000
_cell.length_b   1.000
_cell.length_c   1.000
_cell.angle_alpha   90.00
_cell.angle_beta   90.00
_cell.angle_gamma   90.00
#
_symmetry.space_group_name_H-M   'P 1'
#
loop_
_entity.id
_entity.type
_entity.pdbx_description
1 polymer ?
#
loop_
_entity_poly.entity_id
_entity_poly.type
_entity_poly.pdbx_seq_one_letter_code
_entity_poly.pdbx_strand_id
1 'polypeptide(L)'
;EAVAEAIEGSDRLVVEAGTGTGKTFAYLLPALLSGRKTIISTGTKALQDQLFHRDLPLVGKAIGRPVTAALLKGRANYLCVHRLDLVTEPGTAIADDLNEVREWRYRTVSGDKSELIDVPEDSPVWPLVTSTADNCLGQKCPEYSKCHVVKARKAAQEADLVVVNHHLLLADLAMKEEGFVEFLPGAEAVIIDEAHQIPDLAVQFFGVSLGTRELERVLDDLRAATLPFSQPELNRRVDKLQTAVRSLRADAPRKEGRHELGEVMGDIREALDNLAYAIHDVQAAVADLGDASIELEKIHEQLLGLGERLAILVSEDSWDGLRWLEVNPRSLRLHLTPLDVSSKLNGLIDNGFQS
;
A
#
# COMPACT_ATOMS: atom_id res chain seq x y z
N GLU A 1 33.58 -9.15 4.54
CA GLU A 1 34.50 -8.02 4.78
C GLU A 1 33.92 -6.72 4.24
N ALA A 2 33.78 -6.52 2.92
CA ALA A 2 33.29 -5.25 2.35
C ALA A 2 31.96 -4.74 2.93
N VAL A 3 30.98 -5.63 3.19
CA VAL A 3 29.72 -5.24 3.83
C VAL A 3 29.92 -4.80 5.28
N ALA A 4 30.79 -5.46 6.02
CA ALA A 4 31.11 -5.07 7.39
C ALA A 4 31.80 -3.69 7.42
N GLU A 5 32.79 -3.48 6.55
CA GLU A 5 33.49 -2.20 6.41
C GLU A 5 32.53 -1.07 6.04
N ALA A 6 31.61 -1.30 5.10
CA ALA A 6 30.61 -0.31 4.72
C ALA A 6 29.64 0.03 5.86
N ILE A 7 29.18 -0.96 6.64
CA ILE A 7 28.34 -0.73 7.80
C ILE A 7 29.10 0.05 8.87
N GLU A 8 30.34 -0.32 9.18
CA GLU A 8 31.18 0.35 10.18
C GLU A 8 31.54 1.79 9.77
N GLY A 9 31.91 1.98 8.48
CA GLY A 9 32.27 3.27 7.92
C GLY A 9 31.09 4.20 7.63
N SER A 10 29.86 3.70 7.70
CA SER A 10 28.66 4.40 7.22
C SER A 10 28.77 4.79 5.74
N ASP A 11 29.35 3.89 4.94
CA ASP A 11 29.62 4.07 3.52
C ASP A 11 28.53 3.43 2.66
N ARG A 12 28.47 3.86 1.39
CA ARG A 12 27.59 3.24 0.38
C ARG A 12 28.36 2.13 -0.34
N LEU A 13 27.74 0.94 -0.36
CA LEU A 13 28.28 -0.21 -1.06
C LEU A 13 27.24 -0.77 -2.02
N VAL A 14 27.61 -0.94 -3.27
CA VAL A 14 26.82 -1.66 -4.28
C VAL A 14 27.57 -2.94 -4.65
N VAL A 15 26.85 -4.07 -4.53
CA VAL A 15 27.43 -5.40 -4.82
C VAL A 15 26.55 -6.12 -5.84
N GLU A 16 27.14 -6.55 -6.93
CA GLU A 16 26.53 -7.45 -7.88
C GLU A 16 27.01 -8.88 -7.62
N ALA A 17 26.06 -9.80 -7.42
CA ALA A 17 26.36 -11.21 -7.20
C ALA A 17 25.24 -12.08 -7.79
N GLY A 18 25.60 -13.18 -8.43
CA GLY A 18 24.67 -14.12 -9.04
C GLY A 18 23.72 -14.78 -8.03
N THR A 19 22.67 -15.43 -8.55
CA THR A 19 21.75 -16.23 -7.71
C THR A 19 22.48 -17.42 -7.08
N GLY A 20 22.14 -17.79 -5.85
CA GLY A 20 22.72 -18.94 -5.16
C GLY A 20 24.13 -18.73 -4.59
N THR A 21 24.72 -17.54 -4.71
CA THR A 21 26.07 -17.24 -4.18
C THR A 21 26.12 -17.00 -2.67
N GLY A 22 24.97 -17.03 -1.99
CA GLY A 22 24.88 -16.79 -0.56
C GLY A 22 24.77 -15.32 -0.17
N LYS A 23 24.28 -14.43 -1.08
CA LYS A 23 24.09 -12.99 -0.82
C LYS A 23 23.44 -12.71 0.54
N THR A 24 22.36 -13.42 0.85
CA THR A 24 21.60 -13.23 2.10
C THR A 24 22.48 -13.39 3.33
N PHE A 25 23.30 -14.44 3.39
CA PHE A 25 24.21 -14.65 4.51
C PHE A 25 25.37 -13.64 4.52
N ALA A 26 25.81 -13.21 3.34
CA ALA A 26 26.90 -12.25 3.19
C ALA A 26 26.55 -10.86 3.76
N TYR A 27 25.28 -10.46 3.76
CA TYR A 27 24.85 -9.20 4.39
C TYR A 27 24.24 -9.40 5.79
N LEU A 28 23.54 -10.51 6.05
CA LEU A 28 22.93 -10.77 7.35
C LEU A 28 23.97 -10.89 8.48
N LEU A 29 25.04 -11.65 8.20
CA LEU A 29 26.05 -11.90 9.22
C LEU A 29 26.72 -10.59 9.70
N PRO A 30 27.27 -9.73 8.83
CA PRO A 30 27.86 -8.46 9.29
C PRO A 30 26.82 -7.52 9.88
N ALA A 31 25.57 -7.46 9.37
CA ALA A 31 24.51 -6.65 9.94
C ALA A 31 24.25 -7.02 11.41
N LEU A 32 24.12 -8.32 11.71
CA LEU A 32 23.87 -8.80 13.06
C LEU A 32 25.09 -8.65 13.99
N LEU A 33 26.30 -8.78 13.45
CA LEU A 33 27.53 -8.63 14.24
C LEU A 33 27.83 -7.17 14.58
N SER A 34 27.43 -6.22 13.74
CA SER A 34 27.64 -4.79 13.96
C SER A 34 26.93 -4.26 15.20
N GLY A 35 25.81 -4.89 15.60
CA GLY A 35 24.95 -4.41 16.68
C GLY A 35 24.21 -3.11 16.34
N ARG A 36 24.31 -2.63 15.11
CA ARG A 36 23.59 -1.44 14.63
C ARG A 36 22.17 -1.78 14.24
N LYS A 37 21.25 -0.87 14.53
CA LYS A 37 19.87 -1.00 14.09
C LYS A 37 19.80 -1.01 12.57
N THR A 38 19.30 -2.11 12.02
CA THR A 38 19.37 -2.37 10.58
C THR A 38 17.98 -2.60 9.99
N ILE A 39 17.68 -1.93 8.87
CA ILE A 39 16.53 -2.24 8.03
C ILE A 39 17.01 -3.06 6.82
N ILE A 40 16.33 -4.19 6.55
CA ILE A 40 16.56 -4.99 5.34
C ILE A 40 15.31 -4.92 4.48
N SER A 41 15.46 -4.41 3.27
CA SER A 41 14.39 -4.31 2.29
C SER A 41 14.57 -5.36 1.19
N THR A 42 13.49 -6.09 0.87
CA THR A 42 13.48 -7.14 -0.17
C THR A 42 12.41 -6.86 -1.23
N GLY A 43 12.53 -7.51 -2.39
CA GLY A 43 11.62 -7.24 -3.52
C GLY A 43 10.21 -7.82 -3.36
N THR A 44 10.06 -8.97 -2.68
CA THR A 44 8.79 -9.70 -2.61
C THR A 44 8.43 -10.13 -1.19
N LYS A 45 7.14 -10.38 -0.94
CA LYS A 45 6.66 -10.93 0.33
C LYS A 45 7.26 -12.31 0.62
N ALA A 46 7.38 -13.16 -0.39
CA ALA A 46 7.97 -14.49 -0.24
C ALA A 46 9.44 -14.41 0.22
N LEU A 47 10.21 -13.47 -0.32
CA LEU A 47 11.59 -13.22 0.13
C LEU A 47 11.63 -12.65 1.55
N GLN A 48 10.69 -11.76 1.92
CA GLN A 48 10.57 -11.29 3.30
C GLN A 48 10.33 -12.45 4.28
N ASP A 49 9.36 -13.31 3.97
CA ASP A 49 8.98 -14.43 4.81
C ASP A 49 10.13 -15.46 4.91
N GLN A 50 10.82 -15.76 3.79
CA GLN A 50 11.99 -16.61 3.78
C GLN A 50 13.11 -16.03 4.65
N LEU A 51 13.46 -14.76 4.46
CA LEU A 51 14.49 -14.08 5.22
C LEU A 51 14.21 -14.10 6.72
N PHE A 52 12.97 -13.75 7.10
CA PHE A 52 12.57 -13.62 8.49
C PHE A 52 12.40 -14.97 9.21
N HIS A 53 11.70 -15.92 8.58
CA HIS A 53 11.34 -17.18 9.25
C HIS A 53 12.40 -18.28 9.09
N ARG A 54 13.28 -18.21 8.09
CA ARG A 54 14.26 -19.24 7.79
C ARG A 54 15.70 -18.78 7.97
N ASP A 55 16.10 -17.73 7.25
CA ASP A 55 17.51 -17.37 7.12
C ASP A 55 18.01 -16.65 8.38
N LEU A 56 17.23 -15.72 8.92
CA LEU A 56 17.57 -14.97 10.12
C LEU A 56 17.73 -15.87 11.37
N PRO A 57 16.80 -16.80 11.68
CA PRO A 57 16.98 -17.71 12.79
C PRO A 57 18.20 -18.63 12.65
N LEU A 58 18.56 -18.99 11.39
CA LEU A 58 19.74 -19.81 11.13
C LEU A 58 21.01 -19.06 11.47
N VAL A 59 21.14 -17.81 11.03
CA VAL A 59 22.30 -16.96 11.30
C VAL A 59 22.37 -16.60 12.79
N GLY A 60 21.24 -16.28 13.42
CA GLY A 60 21.18 -15.99 14.86
C GLY A 60 21.70 -17.15 15.72
N LYS A 61 21.33 -18.39 15.38
CA LYS A 61 21.87 -19.59 16.03
C LYS A 61 23.38 -19.74 15.84
N ALA A 62 23.87 -19.45 14.63
CA ALA A 62 25.31 -19.58 14.33
C ALA A 62 26.15 -18.53 15.08
N ILE A 63 25.61 -17.33 15.29
CA ILE A 63 26.29 -16.25 16.02
C ILE A 63 26.24 -16.47 17.54
N GLY A 64 25.26 -17.23 18.04
CA GLY A 64 25.10 -17.49 19.48
C GLY A 64 24.66 -16.26 20.30
N ARG A 65 24.08 -15.26 19.65
CA ARG A 65 23.51 -14.05 20.28
C ARG A 65 21.99 -13.98 20.08
N PRO A 66 21.23 -13.54 21.09
CA PRO A 66 19.82 -13.21 20.89
C PRO A 66 19.74 -12.03 19.90
N VAL A 67 18.89 -12.15 18.89
CA VAL A 67 18.61 -11.10 17.91
C VAL A 67 17.13 -10.76 18.05
N THR A 68 16.85 -9.49 18.30
CA THR A 68 15.48 -9.01 18.24
C THR A 68 15.18 -8.56 16.82
N ALA A 69 14.25 -9.24 16.17
CA ALA A 69 13.90 -8.97 14.79
C ALA A 69 12.40 -8.79 14.62
N ALA A 70 12.00 -7.92 13.71
CA ALA A 70 10.61 -7.70 13.34
C ALA A 70 10.41 -7.80 11.83
N LEU A 71 9.28 -8.39 11.43
CA LEU A 71 8.79 -8.37 10.06
C LEU A 71 7.67 -7.34 9.97
N LEU A 72 7.85 -6.32 9.13
CA LEU A 72 6.83 -5.31 8.91
C LEU A 72 6.36 -5.33 7.46
N LYS A 73 5.08 -5.57 7.28
CA LYS A 73 4.39 -5.59 6.00
C LYS A 73 3.47 -4.36 5.86
N GLY A 74 3.04 -4.07 4.63
CA GLY A 74 2.02 -3.05 4.39
C GLY A 74 0.67 -3.43 5.04
N ARG A 75 -0.15 -2.43 5.37
CA ARG A 75 -1.44 -2.58 6.09
C ARG A 75 -2.38 -3.61 5.49
N ALA A 76 -2.44 -3.72 4.17
CA ALA A 76 -3.27 -4.69 3.45
C ALA A 76 -2.87 -6.16 3.68
N ASN A 77 -1.80 -6.42 4.45
CA ASN A 77 -1.41 -7.76 4.84
C ASN A 77 -1.85 -8.12 6.28
N TYR A 78 -2.44 -7.18 7.01
CA TYR A 78 -2.91 -7.41 8.38
C TYR A 78 -4.42 -7.33 8.49
N LEU A 79 -4.98 -8.19 9.32
CA LEU A 79 -6.38 -8.12 9.72
C LEU A 79 -6.68 -6.76 10.35
N CYS A 80 -7.69 -6.08 9.84
CA CYS A 80 -8.27 -4.89 10.44
C CYS A 80 -9.51 -5.25 11.25
N VAL A 81 -9.39 -5.24 12.56
CA VAL A 81 -10.48 -5.61 13.47
C VAL A 81 -11.71 -4.72 13.23
N HIS A 82 -11.50 -3.41 13.08
CA HIS A 82 -12.56 -2.46 12.80
C HIS A 82 -13.33 -2.79 11.52
N ARG A 83 -12.62 -3.04 10.41
CA ARG A 83 -13.27 -3.37 9.13
C ARG A 83 -13.97 -4.73 9.18
N LEU A 84 -13.40 -5.72 9.86
CA LEU A 84 -14.06 -7.00 10.04
C LEU A 84 -15.42 -6.85 10.77
N ASP A 85 -15.48 -5.97 11.78
CA ASP A 85 -16.70 -5.72 12.55
C ASP A 85 -17.77 -4.96 11.74
N LEU A 86 -17.38 -4.22 10.70
CA LEU A 86 -18.31 -3.54 9.78
C LEU A 86 -18.97 -4.48 8.77
N VAL A 87 -18.42 -5.68 8.51
CA VAL A 87 -19.00 -6.62 7.54
C VAL A 87 -20.17 -7.35 8.19
N THR A 88 -21.40 -6.87 7.95
CA THR A 88 -22.64 -7.43 8.53
C THR A 88 -23.27 -8.53 7.70
N GLU A 89 -23.37 -8.34 6.38
CA GLU A 89 -24.01 -9.28 5.45
C GLU A 89 -23.03 -9.66 4.33
N PRO A 90 -22.30 -10.76 4.48
CA PRO A 90 -21.44 -11.23 3.39
C PRO A 90 -22.29 -11.81 2.27
N GLY A 91 -21.94 -11.48 1.02
CA GLY A 91 -22.45 -12.22 -0.12
C GLY A 91 -22.11 -13.70 0.00
N THR A 92 -22.93 -14.58 -0.55
CA THR A 92 -22.74 -16.06 -0.47
C THR A 92 -21.36 -16.53 -0.94
N ALA A 93 -20.76 -15.81 -1.88
CA ALA A 93 -19.45 -16.16 -2.46
C ALA A 93 -18.24 -15.99 -1.50
N ILE A 94 -18.41 -15.24 -0.41
CA ILE A 94 -17.31 -14.95 0.55
C ILE A 94 -17.66 -15.37 1.99
N ALA A 95 -18.83 -15.98 2.17
CA ALA A 95 -19.34 -16.28 3.51
C ALA A 95 -18.44 -17.26 4.28
N ASP A 96 -17.94 -18.29 3.59
CA ASP A 96 -17.07 -19.31 4.19
C ASP A 96 -15.71 -18.68 4.58
N ASP A 97 -15.08 -17.96 3.65
CA ASP A 97 -13.81 -17.27 3.91
C ASP A 97 -13.94 -16.26 5.05
N LEU A 98 -15.04 -15.52 5.10
CA LEU A 98 -15.29 -14.54 6.16
C LEU A 98 -15.47 -15.23 7.53
N ASN A 99 -16.12 -16.39 7.58
CA ASN A 99 -16.25 -17.16 8.81
C ASN A 99 -14.89 -17.66 9.31
N GLU A 100 -14.04 -18.15 8.39
CA GLU A 100 -12.67 -18.54 8.73
C GLU A 100 -11.87 -17.34 9.29
N VAL A 101 -11.97 -16.18 8.67
CA VAL A 101 -11.33 -14.95 9.17
C VAL A 101 -11.85 -14.54 10.55
N ARG A 102 -13.17 -14.65 10.79
CA ARG A 102 -13.78 -14.35 12.10
C ARG A 102 -13.29 -15.28 13.20
N GLU A 103 -13.13 -16.57 12.92
CA GLU A 103 -12.57 -17.54 13.87
C GLU A 103 -11.08 -17.31 14.10
N TRP A 104 -10.32 -17.05 13.03
CA TRP A 104 -8.90 -16.77 13.08
C TRP A 104 -8.56 -15.52 13.89
N ARG A 105 -9.43 -14.49 13.89
CA ARG A 105 -9.30 -13.27 14.71
C ARG A 105 -8.94 -13.57 16.18
N TYR A 106 -9.48 -14.62 16.74
CA TYR A 106 -9.27 -14.97 18.15
C TYR A 106 -8.03 -15.83 18.39
N ARG A 107 -7.43 -16.37 17.34
CA ARG A 107 -6.25 -17.24 17.40
C ARG A 107 -4.96 -16.52 16.99
N THR A 108 -5.05 -15.56 16.10
CA THR A 108 -3.87 -14.84 15.61
C THR A 108 -3.30 -13.87 16.62
N VAL A 109 -1.98 -13.79 16.68
CA VAL A 109 -1.23 -12.81 17.47
C VAL A 109 -0.77 -11.66 16.59
N SER A 110 -0.24 -11.96 15.40
CA SER A 110 0.30 -10.97 14.45
C SER A 110 -0.78 -10.33 13.61
N GLY A 111 -1.85 -11.06 13.28
CA GLY A 111 -2.86 -10.65 12.31
C GLY A 111 -2.38 -10.68 10.87
N ASP A 112 -1.22 -11.27 10.59
CA ASP A 112 -0.71 -11.40 9.22
C ASP A 112 -1.53 -12.43 8.45
N LYS A 113 -2.17 -12.01 7.35
CA LYS A 113 -3.03 -12.87 6.54
C LYS A 113 -2.34 -14.12 6.00
N SER A 114 -1.01 -14.12 5.90
CA SER A 114 -0.24 -15.29 5.47
C SER A 114 -0.28 -16.46 6.49
N GLU A 115 -0.73 -16.21 7.73
CA GLU A 115 -0.95 -17.26 8.73
C GLU A 115 -2.21 -18.08 8.43
N LEU A 116 -3.19 -17.52 7.73
CA LEU A 116 -4.47 -18.16 7.41
C LEU A 116 -4.41 -18.84 6.05
N ILE A 117 -3.87 -20.04 6.01
CA ILE A 117 -3.60 -20.81 4.77
C ILE A 117 -4.90 -21.27 4.10
N ASP A 118 -5.97 -21.49 4.88
CA ASP A 118 -7.25 -22.00 4.40
C ASP A 118 -8.04 -20.98 3.57
N VAL A 119 -7.70 -19.68 3.64
CA VAL A 119 -8.28 -18.62 2.83
C VAL A 119 -7.30 -18.21 1.74
N PRO A 120 -7.65 -18.36 0.44
CA PRO A 120 -6.77 -18.00 -0.68
C PRO A 120 -6.25 -16.56 -0.60
N GLU A 121 -5.02 -16.32 -1.02
CA GLU A 121 -4.40 -14.97 -0.96
C GLU A 121 -5.15 -13.95 -1.83
N ASP A 122 -5.78 -14.40 -2.91
CA ASP A 122 -6.59 -13.62 -3.85
C ASP A 122 -8.08 -13.58 -3.52
N SER A 123 -8.50 -14.17 -2.38
CA SER A 123 -9.90 -14.15 -1.95
C SER A 123 -10.44 -12.72 -1.86
N PRO A 124 -11.65 -12.47 -2.38
CA PRO A 124 -12.32 -11.18 -2.29
C PRO A 124 -12.69 -10.75 -0.86
N VAL A 125 -12.52 -11.61 0.14
CA VAL A 125 -12.70 -11.27 1.55
C VAL A 125 -11.63 -10.29 2.04
N TRP A 126 -10.38 -10.41 1.57
CA TRP A 126 -9.26 -9.62 2.10
C TRP A 126 -9.43 -8.11 1.96
N PRO A 127 -9.87 -7.55 0.83
CA PRO A 127 -10.15 -6.11 0.72
C PRO A 127 -11.20 -5.60 1.70
N LEU A 128 -12.11 -6.46 2.17
CA LEU A 128 -13.16 -6.09 3.13
C LEU A 128 -12.64 -6.04 4.58
N VAL A 129 -11.70 -6.93 4.92
CA VAL A 129 -11.23 -7.14 6.30
C VAL A 129 -9.80 -6.64 6.55
N THR A 130 -9.17 -6.03 5.57
CA THR A 130 -7.87 -5.34 5.69
C THR A 130 -8.05 -3.84 5.45
N SER A 131 -7.01 -3.04 5.71
CA SER A 131 -7.05 -1.59 5.44
C SER A 131 -5.96 -1.16 4.47
N THR A 132 -6.18 -0.02 3.84
CA THR A 132 -5.19 0.71 3.04
C THR A 132 -4.76 1.99 3.78
N ALA A 133 -3.80 2.75 3.24
CA ALA A 133 -3.45 4.05 3.79
C ALA A 133 -4.67 5.00 3.77
N ASP A 134 -5.46 4.91 2.69
CA ASP A 134 -6.56 5.83 2.45
C ASP A 134 -7.77 5.58 3.37
N ASN A 135 -8.10 4.33 3.70
CA ASN A 135 -9.29 4.00 4.49
C ASN A 135 -9.01 3.67 5.98
N CYS A 136 -7.75 3.78 6.42
CA CYS A 136 -7.40 3.57 7.82
C CYS A 136 -7.69 4.81 8.66
N LEU A 137 -8.45 4.67 9.74
CA LEU A 137 -8.81 5.76 10.67
C LEU A 137 -7.65 6.23 11.56
N GLY A 138 -6.49 5.57 11.51
CA GLY A 138 -5.32 5.94 12.31
C GLY A 138 -5.60 5.93 13.81
N GLN A 139 -5.16 6.98 14.50
CA GLN A 139 -5.35 7.12 15.95
C GLN A 139 -6.83 7.34 16.37
N LYS A 140 -7.67 7.78 15.44
CA LYS A 140 -9.12 7.95 15.67
C LYS A 140 -9.89 6.62 15.64
N CYS A 141 -9.23 5.49 15.28
CA CYS A 141 -9.88 4.19 15.16
C CYS A 141 -10.35 3.66 16.53
N PRO A 142 -11.61 3.25 16.70
CA PRO A 142 -12.12 2.69 17.96
C PRO A 142 -11.38 1.41 18.38
N GLU A 143 -10.86 0.64 17.41
CA GLU A 143 -10.10 -0.59 17.64
C GLU A 143 -8.56 -0.38 17.65
N TYR A 144 -8.09 0.87 17.83
CA TYR A 144 -6.66 1.23 17.76
C TYR A 144 -5.79 0.38 18.69
N SER A 145 -6.24 0.13 19.92
CA SER A 145 -5.50 -0.65 20.92
C SER A 145 -5.31 -2.15 20.52
N LYS A 146 -6.20 -2.67 19.69
CA LYS A 146 -6.15 -4.05 19.19
C LYS A 146 -5.53 -4.15 17.79
N CYS A 147 -5.15 -3.01 17.19
CA CYS A 147 -4.70 -2.92 15.81
C CYS A 147 -3.39 -3.70 15.59
N HIS A 148 -3.43 -4.68 14.68
CA HIS A 148 -2.26 -5.50 14.35
C HIS A 148 -1.15 -4.69 13.66
N VAL A 149 -1.50 -3.69 12.85
CA VAL A 149 -0.52 -2.79 12.23
C VAL A 149 0.23 -1.97 13.28
N VAL A 150 -0.48 -1.45 14.29
CA VAL A 150 0.13 -0.69 15.41
C VAL A 150 1.07 -1.59 16.21
N LYS A 151 0.66 -2.83 16.50
CA LYS A 151 1.50 -3.82 17.20
C LYS A 151 2.76 -4.17 16.39
N ALA A 152 2.61 -4.42 15.08
CA ALA A 152 3.73 -4.71 14.20
C ALA A 152 4.73 -3.54 14.10
N ARG A 153 4.25 -2.30 14.02
CA ARG A 153 5.10 -1.11 14.03
C ARG A 153 5.85 -0.94 15.36
N LYS A 154 5.15 -1.15 16.47
CA LYS A 154 5.79 -1.11 17.78
C LYS A 154 6.89 -2.16 17.91
N ALA A 155 6.64 -3.39 17.48
CA ALA A 155 7.65 -4.43 17.43
C ALA A 155 8.86 -4.04 16.54
N ALA A 156 8.61 -3.41 15.39
CA ALA A 156 9.66 -2.90 14.52
C ALA A 156 10.49 -1.79 15.19
N GLN A 157 9.86 -0.89 15.96
CA GLN A 157 10.56 0.15 16.70
C GLN A 157 11.48 -0.41 17.79
N GLU A 158 11.10 -1.53 18.41
CA GLU A 158 11.85 -2.19 19.48
C GLU A 158 12.92 -3.16 18.96
N ALA A 159 12.87 -3.55 17.69
CA ALA A 159 13.77 -4.54 17.09
C ALA A 159 15.12 -3.96 16.68
N ASP A 160 16.17 -4.78 16.76
CA ASP A 160 17.51 -4.47 16.25
C ASP A 160 17.57 -4.60 14.72
N LEU A 161 16.76 -5.53 14.18
CA LEU A 161 16.68 -5.78 12.75
C LEU A 161 15.23 -5.80 12.27
N VAL A 162 14.92 -5.01 11.25
CA VAL A 162 13.57 -4.92 10.67
C VAL A 162 13.60 -5.36 9.21
N VAL A 163 12.78 -6.35 8.88
CA VAL A 163 12.60 -6.81 7.49
C VAL A 163 11.35 -6.15 6.90
N VAL A 164 11.52 -5.49 5.75
CA VAL A 164 10.45 -4.80 5.01
C VAL A 164 10.48 -5.17 3.52
N ASN A 165 9.48 -4.76 2.75
CA ASN A 165 9.58 -4.77 1.30
C ASN A 165 9.93 -3.39 0.75
N HIS A 166 10.35 -3.34 -0.52
CA HIS A 166 10.72 -2.10 -1.18
C HIS A 166 9.58 -1.08 -1.23
N HIS A 167 8.33 -1.51 -1.40
CA HIS A 167 7.18 -0.61 -1.40
C HIS A 167 7.03 0.12 -0.07
N LEU A 168 7.21 -0.59 1.05
CA LEU A 168 7.11 0.02 2.37
C LEU A 168 8.29 0.94 2.67
N LEU A 169 9.50 0.57 2.22
CA LEU A 169 10.69 1.41 2.33
C LEU A 169 10.51 2.73 1.56
N LEU A 170 10.10 2.66 0.30
CA LEU A 170 9.87 3.86 -0.53
C LEU A 170 8.74 4.74 0.03
N ALA A 171 7.67 4.13 0.54
CA ALA A 171 6.58 4.87 1.17
C ALA A 171 7.04 5.63 2.43
N ASP A 172 7.87 5.00 3.26
CA ASP A 172 8.42 5.65 4.45
C ASP A 172 9.35 6.82 4.08
N LEU A 173 10.23 6.61 3.11
CA LEU A 173 11.14 7.64 2.63
C LEU A 173 10.40 8.87 2.08
N ALA A 174 9.34 8.66 1.29
CA ALA A 174 8.54 9.76 0.76
C ALA A 174 7.82 10.53 1.85
N MET A 175 7.27 9.85 2.87
CA MET A 175 6.61 10.52 4.00
C MET A 175 7.59 11.33 4.87
N LYS A 176 8.82 10.85 5.01
CA LYS A 176 9.89 11.61 5.69
C LYS A 176 10.20 12.92 4.98
N GLU A 177 10.28 12.90 3.64
CA GLU A 177 10.51 14.10 2.84
C GLU A 177 9.39 15.14 3.03
N GLU A 178 8.14 14.69 3.15
CA GLU A 178 6.96 15.53 3.40
C GLU A 178 6.80 15.96 4.87
N GLY A 179 7.67 15.51 5.77
CA GLY A 179 7.66 15.85 7.20
C GLY A 179 6.57 15.13 8.01
N PHE A 180 6.01 14.04 7.48
CA PHE A 180 5.05 13.19 8.19
C PHE A 180 5.73 12.18 9.12
N VAL A 181 4.91 11.59 10.02
CA VAL A 181 5.38 10.59 10.99
C VAL A 181 5.90 9.33 10.28
N GLU A 182 7.11 8.94 10.61
CA GLU A 182 7.79 7.76 10.11
C GLU A 182 7.03 6.46 10.39
N PHE A 183 6.98 5.56 9.41
CA PHE A 183 6.46 4.20 9.61
C PHE A 183 7.53 3.24 10.09
N LEU A 184 8.75 3.45 9.60
CA LEU A 184 9.90 2.64 9.95
C LEU A 184 10.68 3.31 11.08
N PRO A 185 11.32 2.53 11.94
CA PRO A 185 12.21 3.09 12.94
C PRO A 185 13.43 3.74 12.27
N GLY A 186 14.04 4.71 12.93
CA GLY A 186 15.36 5.17 12.53
C GLY A 186 16.33 3.98 12.48
N ALA A 187 17.17 3.91 11.45
CA ALA A 187 18.13 2.83 11.24
C ALA A 187 19.52 3.40 10.96
N GLU A 188 20.55 2.76 11.52
CA GLU A 188 21.96 3.12 11.32
C GLU A 188 22.53 2.43 10.07
N ALA A 189 21.88 1.37 9.58
CA ALA A 189 22.24 0.69 8.34
C ALA A 189 20.97 0.28 7.58
N VAL A 190 20.99 0.42 6.25
CA VAL A 190 19.92 -0.03 5.36
C VAL A 190 20.52 -0.94 4.30
N ILE A 191 19.92 -2.12 4.16
CA ILE A 191 20.31 -3.12 3.17
C ILE A 191 19.16 -3.29 2.19
N ILE A 192 19.42 -3.10 0.92
CA ILE A 192 18.45 -3.26 -0.16
C ILE A 192 18.85 -4.52 -0.95
N ASP A 193 18.14 -5.62 -0.72
CA ASP A 193 18.33 -6.86 -1.48
C ASP A 193 17.53 -6.81 -2.78
N GLU A 194 18.09 -7.35 -3.87
CA GLU A 194 17.48 -7.24 -5.21
C GLU A 194 17.22 -5.77 -5.64
N ALA A 195 18.18 -4.88 -5.36
CA ALA A 195 18.07 -3.44 -5.58
C ALA A 195 17.76 -3.04 -7.03
N HIS A 196 17.99 -3.94 -7.99
CA HIS A 196 17.63 -3.73 -9.40
C HIS A 196 16.13 -3.53 -9.63
N GLN A 197 15.27 -3.89 -8.67
CA GLN A 197 13.82 -3.67 -8.74
C GLN A 197 13.41 -2.25 -8.30
N ILE A 198 14.27 -1.54 -7.59
CA ILE A 198 13.94 -0.20 -7.05
C ILE A 198 13.58 0.81 -8.15
N PRO A 199 14.29 0.91 -9.28
CA PRO A 199 13.94 1.89 -10.33
C PRO A 199 12.51 1.70 -10.85
N ASP A 200 12.10 0.46 -11.16
CA ASP A 200 10.75 0.17 -11.66
C ASP A 200 9.66 0.47 -10.62
N LEU A 201 9.94 0.18 -9.36
CA LEU A 201 9.04 0.51 -8.25
C LEU A 201 8.96 2.01 -8.01
N ALA A 202 10.09 2.72 -8.10
CA ALA A 202 10.12 4.18 -7.96
C ALA A 202 9.28 4.87 -9.05
N VAL A 203 9.34 4.38 -10.29
CA VAL A 203 8.49 4.86 -11.38
C VAL A 203 6.99 4.72 -11.04
N GLN A 204 6.60 3.58 -10.47
CA GLN A 204 5.21 3.37 -10.04
C GLN A 204 4.85 4.21 -8.81
N PHE A 205 5.79 4.38 -7.90
CA PHE A 205 5.59 5.10 -6.65
C PHE A 205 5.47 6.62 -6.83
N PHE A 206 6.30 7.21 -7.67
CA PHE A 206 6.26 8.65 -7.97
C PHE A 206 5.25 9.01 -9.07
N GLY A 207 4.63 8.02 -9.70
CA GLY A 207 3.55 8.21 -10.65
C GLY A 207 2.23 8.51 -9.95
N VAL A 208 1.32 9.13 -10.71
CA VAL A 208 -0.08 9.29 -10.29
C VAL A 208 -0.92 8.24 -10.98
N SER A 209 -1.80 7.58 -10.25
CA SER A 209 -2.73 6.62 -10.85
C SER A 209 -4.11 6.66 -10.21
N LEU A 210 -5.12 6.32 -11.00
CA LEU A 210 -6.51 6.20 -10.57
C LEU A 210 -7.15 4.98 -11.22
N GLY A 211 -7.66 4.05 -10.42
CA GLY A 211 -8.29 2.82 -10.91
C GLY A 211 -9.77 2.71 -10.58
N THR A 212 -10.56 2.10 -11.48
CA THR A 212 -12.01 1.89 -11.26
C THR A 212 -12.30 1.05 -10.01
N ARG A 213 -11.46 0.05 -9.70
CA ARG A 213 -11.60 -0.75 -8.46
C ARG A 213 -11.41 0.06 -7.18
N GLU A 214 -10.62 1.11 -7.24
CA GLU A 214 -10.41 2.00 -6.11
C GLU A 214 -11.66 2.84 -5.86
N LEU A 215 -12.24 3.40 -6.93
CA LEU A 215 -13.53 4.10 -6.88
C LEU A 215 -14.65 3.20 -6.35
N GLU A 216 -14.76 1.98 -6.86
CA GLU A 216 -15.76 1.00 -6.40
C GLU A 216 -15.62 0.72 -4.90
N ARG A 217 -14.41 0.56 -4.38
CA ARG A 217 -14.19 0.37 -2.93
C ARG A 217 -14.63 1.55 -2.09
N VAL A 218 -14.35 2.78 -2.54
CA VAL A 218 -14.81 3.99 -1.82
C VAL A 218 -16.34 4.07 -1.80
N LEU A 219 -16.98 3.68 -2.91
CA LEU A 219 -18.45 3.60 -2.97
C LEU A 219 -19.03 2.54 -2.03
N ASP A 220 -18.37 1.38 -1.92
CA ASP A 220 -18.79 0.33 -1.00
C ASP A 220 -18.58 0.74 0.47
N ASP A 221 -17.46 1.38 0.79
CA ASP A 221 -17.18 1.94 2.12
C ASP A 221 -18.22 3.05 2.46
N LEU A 222 -18.58 3.91 1.50
CA LEU A 222 -19.61 4.94 1.69
C LEU A 222 -20.98 4.35 1.95
N ARG A 223 -21.39 3.33 1.18
CA ARG A 223 -22.66 2.63 1.43
C ARG A 223 -22.70 2.02 2.81
N ALA A 224 -21.62 1.35 3.23
CA ALA A 224 -21.52 0.77 4.56
C ALA A 224 -21.60 1.83 5.67
N ALA A 225 -20.91 2.95 5.53
CA ALA A 225 -20.91 4.04 6.49
C ALA A 225 -22.27 4.75 6.60
N THR A 226 -23.08 4.76 5.53
CA THR A 226 -24.40 5.42 5.49
C THR A 226 -25.57 4.51 5.82
N LEU A 227 -25.36 3.19 5.95
CA LEU A 227 -26.42 2.24 6.32
C LEU A 227 -27.26 2.65 7.54
N PRO A 228 -26.67 3.21 8.62
CA PRO A 228 -27.43 3.64 9.80
C PRO A 228 -28.32 4.87 9.53
N PHE A 229 -28.07 5.59 8.44
CA PHE A 229 -28.73 6.85 8.11
C PHE A 229 -29.65 6.67 6.89
N SER A 230 -30.87 7.17 6.95
CA SER A 230 -31.72 7.19 5.76
C SER A 230 -31.32 8.38 4.88
N GLN A 231 -30.55 8.13 3.83
CA GLN A 231 -29.96 9.16 2.94
C GLN A 231 -30.32 8.89 1.46
N PRO A 232 -31.58 8.97 1.04
CA PRO A 232 -31.99 8.60 -0.32
C PRO A 232 -31.37 9.49 -1.40
N GLU A 233 -31.09 10.76 -1.10
CA GLU A 233 -30.45 11.67 -2.05
C GLU A 233 -28.96 11.32 -2.26
N LEU A 234 -28.23 11.03 -1.19
CA LEU A 234 -26.86 10.56 -1.28
C LEU A 234 -26.78 9.22 -2.05
N ASN A 235 -27.70 8.31 -1.79
CA ASN A 235 -27.73 7.02 -2.51
C ASN A 235 -27.91 7.21 -4.02
N ARG A 236 -28.74 8.16 -4.46
CA ARG A 236 -28.88 8.49 -5.88
C ARG A 236 -27.58 9.03 -6.49
N ARG A 237 -26.84 9.88 -5.76
CA ARG A 237 -25.55 10.40 -6.21
C ARG A 237 -24.48 9.31 -6.28
N VAL A 238 -24.46 8.42 -5.30
CA VAL A 238 -23.59 7.20 -5.29
C VAL A 238 -23.89 6.33 -6.51
N ASP A 239 -25.16 6.10 -6.85
CA ASP A 239 -25.54 5.32 -8.02
C ASP A 239 -25.16 6.00 -9.34
N LYS A 240 -25.21 7.34 -9.42
CA LYS A 240 -24.70 8.10 -10.56
C LYS A 240 -23.18 7.94 -10.70
N LEU A 241 -22.43 8.05 -9.60
CA LEU A 241 -20.98 7.85 -9.63
C LEU A 241 -20.63 6.41 -10.05
N GLN A 242 -21.34 5.41 -9.54
CA GLN A 242 -21.17 4.03 -9.99
C GLN A 242 -21.44 3.86 -11.49
N THR A 243 -22.46 4.56 -12.01
CA THR A 243 -22.77 4.55 -13.43
C THR A 243 -21.66 5.22 -14.24
N ALA A 244 -21.11 6.34 -13.79
CA ALA A 244 -19.99 7.02 -14.44
C ALA A 244 -18.73 6.12 -14.50
N VAL A 245 -18.44 5.39 -13.42
CA VAL A 245 -17.32 4.41 -13.40
C VAL A 245 -17.54 3.30 -14.44
N ARG A 246 -18.76 2.80 -14.57
CA ARG A 246 -19.10 1.77 -15.58
C ARG A 246 -19.05 2.31 -17.00
N SER A 247 -19.51 3.55 -17.24
CA SER A 247 -19.45 4.20 -18.56
C SER A 247 -18.01 4.38 -19.00
N LEU A 248 -17.13 4.86 -18.12
CA LEU A 248 -15.70 4.99 -18.43
C LEU A 248 -15.10 3.64 -18.88
N ARG A 249 -15.50 2.53 -18.25
CA ARG A 249 -15.02 1.19 -18.66
C ARG A 249 -15.62 0.75 -20.00
N ALA A 250 -16.88 1.14 -20.28
CA ALA A 250 -17.57 0.78 -21.55
C ALA A 250 -17.01 1.54 -22.74
N ASP A 251 -16.62 2.80 -22.56
CA ASP A 251 -16.08 3.69 -23.61
C ASP A 251 -14.57 3.45 -23.84
N ALA A 252 -13.89 2.79 -22.89
CA ALA A 252 -12.49 2.43 -23.03
C ALA A 252 -12.25 1.38 -24.14
N PRO A 253 -11.02 1.30 -24.69
CA PRO A 253 -10.66 0.29 -25.67
C PRO A 253 -11.06 -1.13 -25.24
N ARG A 254 -11.59 -1.92 -26.21
CA ARG A 254 -11.94 -3.33 -25.94
C ARG A 254 -10.74 -4.24 -25.80
N LYS A 255 -9.62 -3.85 -26.42
CA LYS A 255 -8.36 -4.60 -26.37
C LYS A 255 -7.71 -4.36 -25.01
N GLU A 256 -7.45 -5.45 -24.30
CA GLU A 256 -6.68 -5.43 -23.05
C GLU A 256 -5.24 -4.98 -23.28
N GLY A 257 -4.63 -4.37 -22.26
CA GLY A 257 -3.25 -3.91 -22.28
C GLY A 257 -3.11 -2.42 -22.04
N ARG A 258 -1.98 -1.88 -22.47
CA ARG A 258 -1.61 -0.47 -22.30
C ARG A 258 -1.92 0.31 -23.57
N HIS A 259 -2.53 1.46 -23.40
CA HIS A 259 -2.87 2.40 -24.47
C HIS A 259 -2.36 3.78 -24.09
N GLU A 260 -1.77 4.50 -25.02
CA GLU A 260 -1.41 5.89 -24.80
C GLU A 260 -2.69 6.72 -24.61
N LEU A 261 -2.72 7.55 -23.56
CA LEU A 261 -3.94 8.28 -23.21
C LEU A 261 -4.37 9.27 -24.32
N GLY A 262 -3.40 9.89 -25.00
CA GLY A 262 -3.67 10.81 -26.10
C GLY A 262 -4.42 10.16 -27.27
N GLU A 263 -4.12 8.90 -27.59
CA GLU A 263 -4.77 8.16 -28.69
C GLU A 263 -6.24 7.84 -28.38
N VAL A 264 -6.57 7.58 -27.10
CA VAL A 264 -7.91 7.13 -26.68
C VAL A 264 -8.74 8.26 -26.04
N MET A 265 -8.15 9.44 -25.81
CA MET A 265 -8.79 10.55 -25.11
C MET A 265 -10.09 10.99 -25.79
N GLY A 266 -10.15 10.98 -27.13
CA GLY A 266 -11.36 11.34 -27.87
C GLY A 266 -12.57 10.48 -27.53
N ASP A 267 -12.34 9.19 -27.26
CA ASP A 267 -13.41 8.21 -26.98
C ASP A 267 -13.87 8.29 -25.51
N ILE A 268 -12.98 8.62 -24.58
CA ILE A 268 -13.27 8.53 -23.15
C ILE A 268 -13.43 9.90 -22.45
N ARG A 269 -13.22 11.01 -23.15
CA ARG A 269 -13.24 12.35 -22.53
C ARG A 269 -14.56 12.65 -21.85
N GLU A 270 -15.68 12.43 -22.52
CA GLU A 270 -17.00 12.66 -21.94
C GLU A 270 -17.23 11.81 -20.69
N ALA A 271 -16.79 10.55 -20.71
CA ALA A 271 -16.89 9.66 -19.54
C ALA A 271 -16.00 10.13 -18.37
N LEU A 272 -14.82 10.69 -18.66
CA LEU A 272 -13.92 11.28 -17.66
C LEU A 272 -14.52 12.55 -17.03
N ASP A 273 -15.11 13.43 -17.85
CA ASP A 273 -15.78 14.64 -17.38
C ASP A 273 -17.00 14.32 -16.50
N ASN A 274 -17.79 13.32 -16.92
CA ASN A 274 -18.91 12.81 -16.13
C ASN A 274 -18.46 12.17 -14.82
N LEU A 275 -17.32 11.45 -14.83
CA LEU A 275 -16.71 10.86 -13.64
C LEU A 275 -16.26 11.96 -12.65
N ALA A 276 -15.56 12.99 -13.16
CA ALA A 276 -15.10 14.11 -12.34
C ALA A 276 -16.27 14.84 -11.68
N TYR A 277 -17.33 15.12 -12.45
CA TYR A 277 -18.56 15.72 -11.92
C TYR A 277 -19.22 14.85 -10.85
N ALA A 278 -19.34 13.54 -11.09
CA ALA A 278 -19.99 12.62 -10.16
C ALA A 278 -19.18 12.44 -8.86
N ILE A 279 -17.84 12.45 -8.92
CA ILE A 279 -16.99 12.44 -7.71
C ILE A 279 -17.24 13.71 -6.90
N HIS A 280 -17.23 14.87 -7.52
CA HIS A 280 -17.49 16.15 -6.86
C HIS A 280 -18.89 16.20 -6.24
N ASP A 281 -19.93 15.72 -6.96
CA ASP A 281 -21.30 15.70 -6.49
C ASP A 281 -21.48 14.84 -5.23
N VAL A 282 -20.85 13.66 -5.20
CA VAL A 282 -20.84 12.79 -4.01
C VAL A 282 -20.03 13.41 -2.87
N GLN A 283 -18.86 13.97 -3.17
CA GLN A 283 -17.99 14.64 -2.20
C GLN A 283 -18.72 15.79 -1.49
N ALA A 284 -19.41 16.65 -2.24
CA ALA A 284 -20.22 17.75 -1.67
C ALA A 284 -21.34 17.22 -0.76
N ALA A 285 -22.03 16.14 -1.18
CA ALA A 285 -23.08 15.54 -0.38
C ALA A 285 -22.56 14.88 0.91
N VAL A 286 -21.36 14.31 0.89
CA VAL A 286 -20.72 13.75 2.10
C VAL A 286 -20.29 14.89 3.03
N ALA A 287 -19.77 16.01 2.49
CA ALA A 287 -19.42 17.19 3.28
C ALA A 287 -20.63 17.78 4.02
N ASP A 288 -21.80 17.79 3.38
CA ASP A 288 -23.05 18.27 3.99
C ASP A 288 -23.52 17.42 5.18
N LEU A 289 -23.07 16.16 5.28
CA LEU A 289 -23.35 15.30 6.45
C LEU A 289 -22.49 15.68 7.66
N GLY A 290 -21.45 16.50 7.47
CA GLY A 290 -20.59 17.00 8.51
C GLY A 290 -19.88 15.88 9.29
N ASP A 291 -19.62 16.13 10.58
CA ASP A 291 -18.90 15.21 11.48
C ASP A 291 -19.78 14.05 11.98
N ALA A 292 -20.70 13.52 11.15
CA ALA A 292 -21.63 12.48 11.57
C ALA A 292 -20.92 11.17 11.96
N SER A 293 -19.79 10.85 11.33
CA SER A 293 -18.91 9.76 11.73
C SER A 293 -17.47 9.96 11.22
N ILE A 294 -16.51 9.32 11.91
CA ILE A 294 -15.09 9.32 11.52
C ILE A 294 -14.92 8.65 10.15
N GLU A 295 -15.72 7.65 9.85
CA GLU A 295 -15.74 6.96 8.57
C GLU A 295 -16.12 7.90 7.43
N LEU A 296 -17.15 8.73 7.62
CA LEU A 296 -17.59 9.72 6.62
C LEU A 296 -16.55 10.82 6.42
N GLU A 297 -15.91 11.31 7.50
CA GLU A 297 -14.78 12.25 7.40
C GLU A 297 -13.67 11.65 6.52
N LYS A 298 -13.33 10.38 6.76
CA LYS A 298 -12.28 9.70 5.99
C LYS A 298 -12.66 9.46 4.53
N ILE A 299 -13.91 9.11 4.26
CA ILE A 299 -14.44 8.94 2.90
C ILE A 299 -14.44 10.28 2.15
N HIS A 300 -14.76 11.38 2.84
CA HIS A 300 -14.66 12.72 2.25
C HIS A 300 -13.23 13.05 1.81
N GLU A 301 -12.23 12.79 2.66
CA GLU A 301 -10.80 12.94 2.30
C GLU A 301 -10.41 12.08 1.10
N GLN A 302 -10.90 10.83 1.04
CA GLN A 302 -10.65 9.94 -0.09
C GLN A 302 -11.23 10.48 -1.39
N LEU A 303 -12.48 10.96 -1.38
CA LEU A 303 -13.13 11.54 -2.55
C LEU A 303 -12.42 12.80 -3.05
N LEU A 304 -11.92 13.65 -2.14
CA LEU A 304 -11.05 14.78 -2.48
C LEU A 304 -9.80 14.31 -3.23
N GLY A 305 -9.03 13.37 -2.66
CA GLY A 305 -7.83 12.85 -3.30
C GLY A 305 -8.08 12.14 -4.64
N LEU A 306 -9.23 11.48 -4.79
CA LEU A 306 -9.64 10.88 -6.08
C LEU A 306 -9.89 11.96 -7.13
N GLY A 307 -10.59 13.04 -6.77
CA GLY A 307 -10.85 14.18 -7.66
C GLY A 307 -9.58 14.89 -8.09
N GLU A 308 -8.67 15.17 -7.15
CA GLU A 308 -7.37 15.79 -7.42
C GLU A 308 -6.51 14.93 -8.36
N ARG A 309 -6.41 13.63 -8.11
CA ARG A 309 -5.66 12.71 -8.97
C ARG A 309 -6.27 12.61 -10.36
N LEU A 310 -7.60 12.57 -10.47
CA LEU A 310 -8.27 12.58 -11.77
C LEU A 310 -7.96 13.88 -12.53
N ALA A 311 -8.01 15.04 -11.87
CA ALA A 311 -7.69 16.33 -12.48
C ALA A 311 -6.24 16.35 -13.01
N ILE A 312 -5.27 15.83 -12.23
CA ILE A 312 -3.86 15.70 -12.67
C ILE A 312 -3.72 14.79 -13.90
N LEU A 313 -4.42 13.65 -13.89
CA LEU A 313 -4.34 12.66 -14.97
C LEU A 313 -4.94 13.15 -16.29
N VAL A 314 -5.97 14.00 -16.23
CA VAL A 314 -6.70 14.53 -17.41
C VAL A 314 -6.13 15.87 -17.89
N SER A 315 -5.48 16.63 -17.02
CA SER A 315 -4.89 17.93 -17.35
C SER A 315 -3.84 17.81 -18.44
N GLU A 316 -3.88 18.72 -19.43
CA GLU A 316 -2.85 18.84 -20.47
C GLU A 316 -1.62 19.61 -20.00
N ASP A 317 -1.72 20.31 -18.84
CA ASP A 317 -0.67 21.16 -18.32
C ASP A 317 0.38 20.40 -17.48
N SER A 318 1.62 20.55 -17.88
CA SER A 318 2.85 20.68 -17.08
C SER A 318 3.42 19.50 -16.28
N TRP A 319 3.01 18.24 -16.44
CA TRP A 319 3.77 17.12 -15.87
C TRP A 319 4.62 16.46 -16.95
N ASP A 320 5.94 16.44 -16.70
CA ASP A 320 6.90 15.73 -17.56
C ASP A 320 6.76 14.22 -17.33
N GLY A 321 5.86 13.59 -18.07
CA GLY A 321 5.53 12.18 -17.88
C GLY A 321 4.65 11.60 -18.98
N LEU A 322 4.66 10.28 -19.07
CA LEU A 322 3.84 9.50 -20.00
C LEU A 322 2.47 9.21 -19.37
N ARG A 323 1.40 9.61 -20.06
CA ARG A 323 0.02 9.28 -19.69
C ARG A 323 -0.46 8.07 -20.47
N TRP A 324 -0.95 7.10 -19.77
CA TRP A 324 -1.43 5.87 -20.39
C TRP A 324 -2.57 5.23 -19.61
N LEU A 325 -3.32 4.42 -20.32
CA LEU A 325 -4.48 3.69 -19.80
C LEU A 325 -4.15 2.21 -19.77
N GLU A 326 -4.35 1.56 -18.64
CA GLU A 326 -4.30 0.11 -18.50
C GLU A 326 -5.71 -0.45 -18.51
N VAL A 327 -5.99 -1.31 -19.48
CA VAL A 327 -7.29 -1.97 -19.65
C VAL A 327 -7.16 -3.44 -19.31
N ASN A 328 -7.90 -3.87 -18.30
CA ASN A 328 -8.03 -5.25 -17.88
C ASN A 328 -9.47 -5.74 -18.09
N PRO A 329 -9.76 -7.07 -18.04
CA PRO A 329 -11.11 -7.60 -18.27
C PRO A 329 -12.21 -6.95 -17.43
N ARG A 330 -11.90 -6.62 -16.17
CA ARG A 330 -12.87 -6.10 -15.17
C ARG A 330 -12.49 -4.76 -14.57
N SER A 331 -11.42 -4.12 -15.03
CA SER A 331 -10.95 -2.87 -14.44
C SER A 331 -10.19 -2.04 -15.45
N LEU A 332 -10.12 -0.77 -15.15
CA LEU A 332 -9.36 0.22 -15.91
C LEU A 332 -8.55 1.04 -14.91
N ARG A 333 -7.35 1.44 -15.31
CA ARG A 333 -6.50 2.33 -14.51
C ARG A 333 -5.84 3.36 -15.41
N LEU A 334 -5.98 4.62 -15.05
CA LEU A 334 -5.25 5.75 -15.61
C LEU A 334 -3.92 5.88 -14.90
N HIS A 335 -2.88 6.21 -15.65
CA HIS A 335 -1.53 6.41 -15.14
C HIS A 335 -0.89 7.67 -15.71
N LEU A 336 -0.16 8.37 -14.87
CA LEU A 336 0.84 9.36 -15.24
C LEU A 336 2.18 8.88 -14.66
N THR A 337 3.09 8.50 -15.54
CA THR A 337 4.39 7.94 -15.19
C THR A 337 5.46 8.99 -15.45
N PRO A 338 6.23 9.45 -14.46
CA PRO A 338 7.32 10.39 -14.66
C PRO A 338 8.41 9.77 -15.54
N LEU A 339 9.04 10.57 -16.41
CA LEU A 339 10.11 10.12 -17.30
C LEU A 339 11.45 9.95 -16.56
N ASP A 340 11.70 10.77 -15.55
CA ASP A 340 12.88 10.66 -14.70
C ASP A 340 12.49 10.61 -13.21
N VAL A 341 12.83 9.51 -12.57
CA VAL A 341 12.65 9.31 -11.13
C VAL A 341 13.98 9.33 -10.39
N SER A 342 15.11 9.41 -11.11
CA SER A 342 16.46 9.25 -10.54
C SER A 342 16.78 10.35 -9.53
N SER A 343 16.46 11.59 -9.86
CA SER A 343 16.70 12.73 -8.97
C SER A 343 15.87 12.65 -7.69
N LYS A 344 14.59 12.27 -7.80
CA LYS A 344 13.70 12.09 -6.65
C LYS A 344 14.14 10.91 -5.78
N LEU A 345 14.47 9.76 -6.42
CA LEU A 345 14.93 8.57 -5.70
C LEU A 345 16.24 8.84 -4.96
N ASN A 346 17.22 9.50 -5.62
CA ASN A 346 18.48 9.87 -4.98
C ASN A 346 18.25 10.82 -3.80
N GLY A 347 17.39 11.85 -3.97
CA GLY A 347 17.02 12.75 -2.89
C GLY A 347 16.41 12.02 -1.68
N LEU A 348 15.48 11.08 -1.93
CA LEU A 348 14.90 10.26 -0.86
C LEU A 348 15.93 9.39 -0.14
N ILE A 349 16.83 8.74 -0.88
CA ILE A 349 17.88 7.90 -0.30
C ILE A 349 18.86 8.76 0.50
N ASP A 350 19.28 9.91 -0.06
CA ASP A 350 20.24 10.79 0.58
C ASP A 350 19.68 11.45 1.86
N ASN A 351 18.46 11.92 1.82
CA ASN A 351 17.81 12.59 2.96
C ASN A 351 17.28 11.57 3.99
N GLY A 352 16.78 10.43 3.53
CA GLY A 352 16.15 9.43 4.40
C GLY A 352 17.10 8.64 5.29
N PHE A 353 18.40 8.63 4.96
CA PHE A 353 19.44 7.87 5.71
C PHE A 353 20.54 8.77 6.28
N GLN A 354 20.33 10.09 6.31
CA GLN A 354 21.27 11.08 6.91
C GLN A 354 20.99 11.37 8.39
N SER A 355 20.38 10.50 9.14
CA SER A 355 20.15 10.73 10.58
C SER A 355 21.08 9.89 11.44
#